data_6b41f3684f3a400c1299a6681ff655ac
#
_entry.id   6b41f3684f3a400c1299a6681ff655ac
#
_cell.length_a   1.000
_cell.length_b   1.000
_cell.length_c   1.000
_cell.angle_alpha   90.00
_cell.angle_beta   90.00
_cell.angle_gamma   90.00
#
_symmetry.space_group_name_H-M   'P 1'
#
loop_
_entity.id
_entity.type
_entity.pdbx_description
1 polymer ?
#
loop_
_entity_poly.entity_id
_entity_poly.type
_entity_poly.pdbx_seq_one_letter_code
_entity_poly.pdbx_strand_id
1 'polypeptide(L)'
;MFNQFRSKFPSTDEKWNEYIGYFNRLEVPAKTTLLEENEVSKKLYIIEKGCIRVWFNNNGKDLTTQFFFENESVASIESFMKKLPSPTNIETIESSVLWWIHKNDLDKILEEIKEIPELRDSLINKLFERTFDYMKYFVSFIKDSPVERYANLIKERPQIILRVPQHYIASYLGITTVHLSRLKSKLVNKIVDKPNLN
;
A
#
# COMPACT_ATOMS: atom_id res chain seq x y z
N MET A 1 4.65 -0.37 -17.66
CA MET A 1 4.77 -0.89 -16.29
C MET A 1 5.55 -2.21 -16.25
N PHE A 2 5.09 -3.26 -16.94
CA PHE A 2 5.69 -4.61 -16.81
C PHE A 2 7.09 -4.79 -17.38
N ASN A 3 7.52 -3.96 -18.34
CA ASN A 3 8.84 -4.08 -18.99
C ASN A 3 10.03 -4.07 -18.01
N GLN A 4 9.91 -3.40 -16.88
CA GLN A 4 10.94 -3.41 -15.82
C GLN A 4 11.13 -4.79 -15.16
N PHE A 5 10.15 -5.67 -15.29
CA PHE A 5 10.21 -7.03 -14.75
C PHE A 5 10.64 -8.04 -15.80
N ARG A 6 10.58 -7.69 -17.11
CA ARG A 6 10.86 -8.62 -18.20
C ARG A 6 12.25 -9.27 -18.08
N SER A 7 13.26 -8.47 -17.73
CA SER A 7 14.65 -8.97 -17.58
C SER A 7 14.85 -9.95 -16.43
N LYS A 8 13.91 -9.97 -15.47
CA LYS A 8 13.94 -10.90 -14.33
C LYS A 8 13.25 -12.23 -14.60
N PHE A 9 12.52 -12.31 -15.71
CA PHE A 9 11.81 -13.53 -16.13
C PHE A 9 12.60 -14.27 -17.20
N PRO A 10 13.22 -15.40 -16.90
CA PRO A 10 13.96 -16.22 -17.87
C PRO A 10 13.01 -17.02 -18.76
N SER A 11 11.92 -16.43 -19.19
CA SER A 11 10.93 -17.05 -20.06
C SER A 11 11.06 -16.54 -21.51
N THR A 12 10.51 -17.28 -22.45
CA THR A 12 10.35 -16.82 -23.83
C THR A 12 9.44 -15.60 -23.90
N ASP A 13 9.53 -14.82 -24.99
CA ASP A 13 8.62 -13.68 -25.20
C ASP A 13 7.16 -14.11 -25.27
N GLU A 14 6.92 -15.30 -25.80
CA GLU A 14 5.59 -15.91 -25.89
C GLU A 14 4.99 -16.15 -24.50
N LYS A 15 5.76 -16.73 -23.58
CA LYS A 15 5.34 -16.99 -22.20
C LYS A 15 5.17 -15.70 -21.39
N TRP A 16 6.05 -14.73 -21.62
CA TRP A 16 5.91 -13.40 -21.02
C TRP A 16 4.61 -12.70 -21.46
N ASN A 17 4.28 -12.75 -22.73
CA ASN A 17 3.05 -12.17 -23.27
C ASN A 17 1.80 -12.88 -22.73
N GLU A 18 1.86 -14.20 -22.52
CA GLU A 18 0.80 -14.95 -21.83
C GLU A 18 0.58 -14.41 -20.41
N TYR A 19 1.64 -14.25 -19.61
CA TYR A 19 1.51 -13.71 -18.25
C TYR A 19 0.93 -12.29 -18.22
N ILE A 20 1.38 -11.42 -19.12
CA ILE A 20 0.82 -10.06 -19.21
C ILE A 20 -0.65 -10.11 -19.62
N GLY A 21 -1.07 -11.05 -20.45
CA GLY A 21 -2.45 -11.24 -20.87
C GLY A 21 -3.44 -11.52 -19.72
N TYR A 22 -2.96 -11.99 -18.56
CA TYR A 22 -3.81 -12.16 -17.37
C TYR A 22 -4.10 -10.85 -16.63
N PHE A 23 -3.35 -9.78 -16.91
CA PHE A 23 -3.53 -8.50 -16.26
C PHE A 23 -4.48 -7.60 -17.04
N ASN A 24 -5.39 -6.99 -16.34
CA ASN A 24 -6.38 -6.07 -16.90
C ASN A 24 -6.11 -4.66 -16.39
N ARG A 25 -6.11 -3.67 -17.29
CA ARG A 25 -5.94 -2.26 -16.94
C ARG A 25 -7.27 -1.65 -16.52
N LEU A 26 -7.26 -0.82 -15.50
CA LEU A 26 -8.43 -0.16 -14.95
C LEU A 26 -8.08 1.29 -14.60
N GLU A 27 -8.88 2.24 -15.10
CA GLU A 27 -8.81 3.65 -14.70
C GLU A 27 -10.04 4.00 -13.88
N VAL A 28 -9.81 4.58 -12.70
CA VAL A 28 -10.88 4.90 -11.75
C VAL A 28 -10.68 6.26 -11.12
N PRO A 29 -11.78 6.98 -10.81
CA PRO A 29 -11.70 8.23 -10.06
C PRO A 29 -11.27 8.00 -8.61
N ALA A 30 -11.01 9.09 -7.90
CA ALA A 30 -10.83 9.10 -6.46
C ALA A 30 -12.08 8.55 -5.74
N LYS A 31 -11.87 7.93 -4.58
CA LYS A 31 -12.93 7.34 -3.74
C LYS A 31 -13.69 6.18 -4.40
N THR A 32 -13.02 5.45 -5.28
CA THR A 32 -13.56 4.20 -5.82
C THR A 32 -13.23 3.06 -4.87
N THR A 33 -14.25 2.36 -4.38
CA THR A 33 -14.10 1.14 -3.60
C THR A 33 -13.69 -0.01 -4.52
N LEU A 34 -12.56 -0.63 -4.22
CA LEU A 34 -12.01 -1.78 -4.93
C LEU A 34 -12.35 -3.11 -4.24
N LEU A 35 -12.56 -3.06 -2.93
CA LEU A 35 -13.01 -4.16 -2.09
C LEU A 35 -13.73 -3.59 -0.87
N GLU A 36 -14.90 -4.12 -0.55
CA GLU A 36 -15.62 -3.81 0.68
C GLU A 36 -15.28 -4.81 1.80
N GLU A 37 -15.34 -4.32 3.03
CA GLU A 37 -15.27 -5.16 4.24
C GLU A 37 -16.35 -6.25 4.17
N ASN A 38 -16.03 -7.47 4.60
CA ASN A 38 -16.83 -8.68 4.51
C ASN A 38 -16.97 -9.31 3.10
N GLU A 39 -16.48 -8.68 2.04
CA GLU A 39 -16.34 -9.35 0.74
C GLU A 39 -15.08 -10.23 0.68
N VAL A 40 -15.08 -11.24 -0.19
CA VAL A 40 -13.89 -12.06 -0.46
C VAL A 40 -13.02 -11.38 -1.51
N SER A 41 -11.78 -11.10 -1.16
CA SER A 41 -10.79 -10.53 -2.08
C SER A 41 -10.43 -11.53 -3.19
N LYS A 42 -10.80 -11.21 -4.44
CA LYS A 42 -10.57 -12.07 -5.61
C LYS A 42 -9.53 -11.50 -6.57
N LYS A 43 -9.09 -10.25 -6.33
CA LYS A 43 -8.18 -9.52 -7.21
C LYS A 43 -6.98 -9.01 -6.43
N LEU A 44 -5.80 -9.06 -7.07
CA LEU A 44 -4.62 -8.32 -6.68
C LEU A 44 -4.50 -7.12 -7.60
N TYR A 45 -4.34 -5.93 -7.04
CA TYR A 45 -4.14 -4.70 -7.80
C TYR A 45 -2.67 -4.28 -7.74
N ILE A 46 -2.14 -3.76 -8.85
CA ILE A 46 -0.81 -3.14 -8.95
C ILE A 46 -1.04 -1.70 -9.39
N ILE A 47 -0.44 -0.76 -8.69
CA ILE A 47 -0.66 0.67 -8.94
C ILE A 47 0.31 1.15 -10.01
N GLU A 48 -0.22 1.56 -11.16
CA GLU A 48 0.55 2.24 -12.21
C GLU A 48 0.68 3.73 -11.90
N LYS A 49 -0.43 4.33 -11.46
CA LYS A 49 -0.51 5.74 -11.04
C LYS A 49 -1.59 5.87 -9.98
N GLY A 50 -1.35 6.66 -8.95
CA GLY A 50 -2.35 6.97 -7.93
C GLY A 50 -1.97 6.51 -6.54
N CYS A 51 -2.94 6.60 -5.64
CA CYS A 51 -2.79 6.21 -4.24
C CYS A 51 -4.03 5.44 -3.77
N ILE A 52 -3.79 4.33 -3.09
CA ILE A 52 -4.82 3.48 -2.50
C ILE A 52 -4.64 3.47 -0.99
N ARG A 53 -5.75 3.48 -0.25
CA ARG A 53 -5.77 3.21 1.19
C ARG A 53 -6.42 1.88 1.51
N VAL A 54 -5.96 1.24 2.58
CA VAL A 54 -6.64 0.14 3.27
C VAL A 54 -7.16 0.69 4.59
N TRP A 55 -8.43 0.42 4.90
CA TRP A 55 -9.10 0.95 6.06
C TRP A 55 -10.23 0.03 6.54
N PHE A 56 -10.66 0.18 7.78
CA PHE A 56 -11.84 -0.49 8.34
C PHE A 56 -12.69 0.49 9.14
N ASN A 57 -13.96 0.15 9.30
CA ASN A 57 -14.88 0.93 10.13
C ASN A 57 -14.82 0.44 11.58
N ASN A 58 -14.51 1.36 12.50
CA ASN A 58 -14.58 1.09 13.92
C ASN A 58 -15.61 2.00 14.58
N ASN A 59 -16.85 1.50 14.75
CA ASN A 59 -17.95 2.24 15.38
C ASN A 59 -18.21 3.62 14.74
N GLY A 60 -18.28 3.65 13.40
CA GLY A 60 -18.54 4.87 12.63
C GLY A 60 -17.31 5.74 12.37
N LYS A 61 -16.11 5.28 12.74
CA LYS A 61 -14.84 5.97 12.42
C LYS A 61 -14.02 5.14 11.43
N ASP A 62 -13.67 5.76 10.31
CA ASP A 62 -12.73 5.17 9.35
C ASP A 62 -11.33 5.14 9.94
N LEU A 63 -10.77 3.96 10.14
CA LEU A 63 -9.39 3.78 10.58
C LEU A 63 -8.54 3.29 9.41
N THR A 64 -7.69 4.17 8.90
CA THR A 64 -6.72 3.84 7.86
C THR A 64 -5.55 3.07 8.45
N THR A 65 -5.25 1.91 7.87
CA THR A 65 -4.13 1.07 8.29
C THR A 65 -2.92 1.22 7.38
N GLN A 66 -3.13 1.54 6.10
CA GLN A 66 -2.05 1.62 5.11
C GLN A 66 -2.39 2.50 3.92
N PHE A 67 -1.31 3.00 3.28
CA PHE A 67 -1.33 3.65 1.98
C PHE A 67 -0.38 2.94 1.04
N PHE A 68 -0.79 2.81 -0.22
CA PHE A 68 -0.03 2.21 -1.31
C PHE A 68 0.07 3.21 -2.46
N PHE A 69 1.24 3.23 -3.09
CA PHE A 69 1.58 4.14 -4.18
C PHE A 69 2.04 3.37 -5.42
N GLU A 70 2.54 4.08 -6.40
CA GLU A 70 3.02 3.52 -7.67
C GLU A 70 4.04 2.39 -7.45
N ASN A 71 3.94 1.34 -8.26
CA ASN A 71 4.74 0.11 -8.21
C ASN A 71 4.50 -0.80 -6.99
N GLU A 72 3.59 -0.43 -6.10
CA GLU A 72 3.16 -1.31 -5.01
C GLU A 72 1.93 -2.13 -5.44
N SER A 73 1.77 -3.30 -4.80
CA SER A 73 0.61 -4.17 -5.00
C SER A 73 -0.27 -4.20 -3.74
N VAL A 74 -1.58 -4.30 -3.93
CA VAL A 74 -2.55 -4.33 -2.84
C VAL A 74 -3.62 -5.38 -3.05
N ALA A 75 -3.91 -6.12 -2.00
CA ALA A 75 -5.05 -7.01 -1.81
C ALA A 75 -5.29 -7.16 -0.30
N SER A 76 -6.48 -7.56 0.11
CA SER A 76 -6.67 -8.09 1.46
C SER A 76 -6.06 -9.48 1.53
N ILE A 77 -4.79 -9.56 1.93
CA ILE A 77 -3.93 -10.74 1.72
C ILE A 77 -4.51 -12.00 2.33
N GLU A 78 -5.00 -11.94 3.59
CA GLU A 78 -5.58 -13.12 4.23
C GLU A 78 -6.86 -13.57 3.50
N SER A 79 -7.74 -12.63 3.18
CA SER A 79 -8.95 -12.90 2.39
C SER A 79 -8.59 -13.49 1.02
N PHE A 80 -7.63 -12.89 0.33
CA PHE A 80 -7.16 -13.31 -0.98
C PHE A 80 -6.57 -14.73 -0.97
N MET A 81 -5.78 -15.07 0.05
CA MET A 81 -5.13 -16.39 0.16
C MET A 81 -6.08 -17.48 0.67
N LYS A 82 -6.89 -17.16 1.69
CA LYS A 82 -7.73 -18.14 2.39
C LYS A 82 -9.18 -18.17 1.93
N LYS A 83 -9.58 -17.24 1.03
CA LYS A 83 -10.98 -17.07 0.56
C LYS A 83 -11.96 -16.77 1.70
N LEU A 84 -11.50 -16.09 2.74
CA LEU A 84 -12.30 -15.61 3.86
C LEU A 84 -12.80 -14.19 3.60
N PRO A 85 -13.88 -13.72 4.25
CA PRO A 85 -14.30 -12.33 4.19
C PRO A 85 -13.16 -11.38 4.61
N SER A 86 -13.01 -10.27 3.88
CA SER A 86 -12.00 -9.25 4.19
C SER A 86 -12.37 -8.50 5.46
N PRO A 87 -11.44 -8.31 6.40
CA PRO A 87 -11.66 -7.45 7.55
C PRO A 87 -11.48 -5.96 7.23
N THR A 88 -11.20 -5.61 5.98
CA THR A 88 -10.87 -4.24 5.58
C THR A 88 -11.44 -3.89 4.22
N ASN A 89 -11.63 -2.59 4.00
CA ASN A 89 -11.93 -1.98 2.72
C ASN A 89 -10.64 -1.60 1.99
N ILE A 90 -10.70 -1.56 0.66
CA ILE A 90 -9.64 -1.04 -0.22
C ILE A 90 -10.26 0.03 -1.11
N GLU A 91 -9.70 1.25 -1.09
CA GLU A 91 -10.27 2.42 -1.77
C GLU A 91 -9.18 3.29 -2.38
N THR A 92 -9.45 3.88 -3.55
CA THR A 92 -8.58 4.88 -4.17
C THR A 92 -8.75 6.24 -3.49
N ILE A 93 -7.64 6.95 -3.20
CA ILE A 93 -7.67 8.30 -2.62
C ILE A 93 -7.74 9.38 -3.70
N GLU A 94 -7.12 9.11 -4.83
CA GLU A 94 -7.05 10.00 -5.99
C GLU A 94 -7.36 9.23 -7.27
N SER A 95 -7.53 9.93 -8.41
CA SER A 95 -7.68 9.27 -9.71
C SER A 95 -6.51 8.33 -9.97
N SER A 96 -6.80 7.08 -10.22
CA SER A 96 -5.80 6.01 -10.25
C SER A 96 -5.88 5.19 -11.52
N VAL A 97 -4.71 4.74 -11.96
CA VAL A 97 -4.54 3.75 -13.03
C VAL A 97 -3.95 2.50 -12.38
N LEU A 98 -4.68 1.42 -12.50
CA LEU A 98 -4.39 0.16 -11.83
C LEU A 98 -4.28 -0.96 -12.87
N TRP A 99 -3.46 -1.95 -12.56
CA TRP A 99 -3.51 -3.25 -13.19
C TRP A 99 -4.02 -4.25 -12.16
N TRP A 100 -4.92 -5.13 -12.55
CA TRP A 100 -5.41 -6.17 -11.65
C TRP A 100 -5.33 -7.54 -12.31
N ILE A 101 -5.10 -8.55 -11.48
CA ILE A 101 -5.11 -9.96 -11.86
C ILE A 101 -6.05 -10.72 -10.93
N HIS A 102 -6.78 -11.68 -11.49
CA HIS A 102 -7.63 -12.55 -10.70
C HIS A 102 -6.79 -13.58 -9.92
N LYS A 103 -7.25 -13.98 -8.73
CA LYS A 103 -6.59 -14.96 -7.86
C LYS A 103 -6.21 -16.24 -8.62
N ASN A 104 -7.14 -16.78 -9.39
CA ASN A 104 -6.91 -18.04 -10.11
C ASN A 104 -5.82 -17.93 -11.18
N ASP A 105 -5.68 -16.78 -11.83
CA ASP A 105 -4.66 -16.55 -12.85
C ASP A 105 -3.30 -16.26 -12.21
N LEU A 106 -3.31 -15.55 -11.07
CA LEU A 106 -2.08 -15.38 -10.28
C LEU A 106 -1.56 -16.73 -9.76
N ASP A 107 -2.44 -17.62 -9.32
CA ASP A 107 -2.03 -18.94 -8.85
C ASP A 107 -1.33 -19.75 -9.95
N LYS A 108 -1.78 -19.68 -11.21
CA LYS A 108 -1.10 -20.32 -12.34
C LYS A 108 0.32 -19.78 -12.51
N ILE A 109 0.47 -18.44 -12.48
CA ILE A 109 1.79 -17.82 -12.59
C ILE A 109 2.69 -18.25 -11.42
N LEU A 110 2.17 -18.27 -10.18
CA LEU A 110 2.94 -18.63 -9.00
C LEU A 110 3.38 -20.09 -9.04
N GLU A 111 2.55 -21.01 -9.55
CA GLU A 111 2.92 -22.41 -9.73
C GLU A 111 4.09 -22.60 -10.68
N GLU A 112 4.17 -21.79 -11.73
CA GLU A 112 5.29 -21.83 -12.68
C GLU A 112 6.53 -21.13 -12.12
N ILE A 113 6.36 -20.01 -11.42
CA ILE A 113 7.46 -19.23 -10.81
C ILE A 113 8.16 -19.99 -9.69
N LYS A 114 7.47 -20.86 -8.96
CA LYS A 114 8.09 -21.60 -7.86
C LYS A 114 9.27 -22.49 -8.29
N GLU A 115 9.26 -22.92 -9.55
CA GLU A 115 10.34 -23.73 -10.14
C GLU A 115 11.53 -22.88 -10.64
N ILE A 116 11.42 -21.53 -10.58
CA ILE A 116 12.47 -20.59 -11.00
C ILE A 116 13.05 -19.95 -9.71
N PRO A 117 14.25 -20.36 -9.26
CA PRO A 117 14.80 -19.95 -7.96
C PRO A 117 14.88 -18.43 -7.80
N GLU A 118 15.34 -17.70 -8.83
CA GLU A 118 15.55 -16.26 -8.75
C GLU A 118 14.22 -15.50 -8.56
N LEU A 119 13.14 -15.95 -9.20
CA LEU A 119 11.82 -15.33 -9.08
C LEU A 119 11.16 -15.69 -7.76
N ARG A 120 11.23 -16.96 -7.36
CA ARG A 120 10.74 -17.44 -6.08
C ARG A 120 11.40 -16.68 -4.93
N ASP A 121 12.73 -16.57 -4.94
CA ASP A 121 13.48 -15.90 -3.88
C ASP A 121 13.21 -14.39 -3.87
N SER A 122 13.07 -13.76 -5.03
CA SER A 122 12.64 -12.36 -5.15
C SER A 122 11.24 -12.13 -4.56
N LEU A 123 10.29 -13.04 -4.80
CA LEU A 123 8.95 -12.96 -4.25
C LEU A 123 8.96 -13.12 -2.72
N ILE A 124 9.70 -14.12 -2.21
CA ILE A 124 9.86 -14.36 -0.78
C ILE A 124 10.46 -13.14 -0.09
N ASN A 125 11.53 -12.56 -0.65
CA ASN A 125 12.16 -11.37 -0.10
C ASN A 125 11.19 -10.19 -0.02
N LYS A 126 10.40 -9.94 -1.07
CA LYS A 126 9.37 -8.89 -1.05
C LYS A 126 8.30 -9.12 0.01
N LEU A 127 7.91 -10.36 0.26
CA LEU A 127 6.97 -10.70 1.32
C LEU A 127 7.57 -10.43 2.71
N PHE A 128 8.85 -10.76 2.91
CA PHE A 128 9.54 -10.44 4.16
C PHE A 128 9.71 -8.93 4.36
N GLU A 129 10.18 -8.19 3.36
CA GLU A 129 10.28 -6.72 3.43
C GLU A 129 8.95 -6.10 3.85
N ARG A 130 7.86 -6.52 3.22
CA ARG A 130 6.51 -6.04 3.57
C ARG A 130 6.11 -6.41 5.01
N THR A 131 6.47 -7.61 5.46
CA THR A 131 6.20 -8.05 6.83
C THR A 131 7.01 -7.21 7.84
N PHE A 132 8.27 -6.92 7.53
CA PHE A 132 9.11 -6.05 8.37
C PHE A 132 8.56 -4.62 8.44
N ASP A 133 8.06 -4.08 7.34
CA ASP A 133 7.40 -2.76 7.33
C ASP A 133 6.16 -2.76 8.24
N TYR A 134 5.35 -3.81 8.21
CA TYR A 134 4.21 -3.95 9.13
C TYR A 134 4.65 -4.03 10.59
N MET A 135 5.66 -4.84 10.88
CA MET A 135 6.21 -4.97 12.24
C MET A 135 6.77 -3.63 12.73
N LYS A 136 7.52 -2.92 11.89
CA LYS A 136 8.08 -1.60 12.20
C LYS A 136 6.97 -0.59 12.50
N TYR A 137 5.93 -0.56 11.67
CA TYR A 137 4.76 0.29 11.89
C TYR A 137 4.05 -0.04 13.21
N PHE A 138 3.80 -1.30 13.48
CA PHE A 138 3.16 -1.77 14.71
C PHE A 138 3.98 -1.39 15.95
N VAL A 139 5.28 -1.63 15.93
CA VAL A 139 6.20 -1.25 17.04
C VAL A 139 6.20 0.26 17.24
N SER A 140 6.25 1.06 16.15
CA SER A 140 6.18 2.51 16.23
C SER A 140 4.86 2.99 16.85
N PHE A 141 3.76 2.31 16.54
CA PHE A 141 2.45 2.67 17.13
C PHE A 141 2.40 2.48 18.65
N ILE A 142 3.14 1.48 19.16
CA ILE A 142 3.22 1.19 20.61
C ILE A 142 4.25 2.09 21.29
N LYS A 143 5.42 2.28 20.69
CA LYS A 143 6.59 2.90 21.31
C LYS A 143 6.61 4.43 21.17
N ASP A 144 6.23 4.93 19.97
CA ASP A 144 6.46 6.31 19.61
C ASP A 144 5.24 7.18 19.98
N SER A 145 5.49 8.39 20.44
CA SER A 145 4.46 9.42 20.59
C SER A 145 3.88 9.83 19.23
N PRO A 146 2.68 10.43 19.17
CA PRO A 146 2.11 10.94 17.92
C PRO A 146 3.03 11.92 17.17
N VAL A 147 3.81 12.72 17.89
CA VAL A 147 4.78 13.66 17.31
C VAL A 147 5.90 12.90 16.59
N GLU A 148 6.44 11.88 17.25
CA GLU A 148 7.50 11.04 16.68
C GLU A 148 6.99 10.25 15.47
N ARG A 149 5.79 9.65 15.57
CA ARG A 149 5.17 8.96 14.42
C ARG A 149 5.00 9.89 13.22
N TYR A 150 4.54 11.12 13.44
CA TYR A 150 4.41 12.10 12.36
C TYR A 150 5.76 12.53 11.78
N ALA A 151 6.78 12.73 12.62
CA ALA A 151 8.13 13.05 12.18
C ALA A 151 8.76 11.91 11.36
N ASN A 152 8.58 10.66 11.81
CA ASN A 152 9.02 9.47 11.08
C ASN A 152 8.30 9.35 9.73
N LEU A 153 6.99 9.63 9.69
CA LEU A 153 6.20 9.60 8.45
C LEU A 153 6.71 10.62 7.43
N ILE A 154 7.04 11.85 7.84
CA ILE A 154 7.64 12.88 6.96
C ILE A 154 8.96 12.38 6.38
N LYS A 155 9.79 11.73 7.19
CA LYS A 155 11.12 11.29 6.79
C LYS A 155 11.09 10.06 5.88
N GLU A 156 10.27 9.07 6.22
CA GLU A 156 10.29 7.75 5.59
C GLU A 156 9.31 7.63 4.41
N ARG A 157 8.18 8.33 4.47
CA ARG A 157 7.11 8.28 3.46
C ARG A 157 6.56 9.67 3.11
N PRO A 158 7.41 10.61 2.62
CA PRO A 158 7.00 11.99 2.35
C PRO A 158 5.84 12.10 1.35
N GLN A 159 5.67 11.15 0.44
CA GLN A 159 4.55 11.10 -0.51
C GLN A 159 3.19 11.06 0.20
N ILE A 160 3.09 10.47 1.39
CA ILE A 160 1.85 10.49 2.19
C ILE A 160 1.49 11.92 2.57
N ILE A 161 2.47 12.69 3.04
CA ILE A 161 2.25 14.07 3.48
C ILE A 161 1.85 14.98 2.31
N LEU A 162 2.37 14.71 1.11
CA LEU A 162 2.15 15.53 -0.08
C LEU A 162 0.83 15.22 -0.80
N ARG A 163 0.37 13.97 -0.80
CA ARG A 163 -0.74 13.50 -1.64
C ARG A 163 -1.98 13.09 -0.87
N VAL A 164 -1.83 12.66 0.38
CA VAL A 164 -2.95 12.12 1.15
C VAL A 164 -3.69 13.23 1.92
N PRO A 165 -5.03 13.29 1.86
CA PRO A 165 -5.83 14.20 2.67
C PRO A 165 -5.55 14.07 4.17
N GLN A 166 -5.53 15.22 4.86
CA GLN A 166 -5.10 15.28 6.27
C GLN A 166 -5.93 14.41 7.22
N HIS A 167 -7.22 14.23 6.96
CA HIS A 167 -8.07 13.39 7.79
C HIS A 167 -7.68 11.91 7.72
N TYR A 168 -7.24 11.42 6.55
CA TYR A 168 -6.71 10.06 6.42
C TYR A 168 -5.33 9.92 7.08
N ILE A 169 -4.48 10.97 7.00
CA ILE A 169 -3.20 10.98 7.72
C ILE A 169 -3.44 10.94 9.24
N ALA A 170 -4.38 11.75 9.74
CA ALA A 170 -4.74 11.75 11.15
C ALA A 170 -5.25 10.39 11.61
N SER A 171 -6.15 9.77 10.83
CA SER A 171 -6.65 8.42 11.04
C SER A 171 -5.51 7.39 11.09
N TYR A 172 -4.60 7.41 10.11
CA TYR A 172 -3.43 6.53 10.05
C TYR A 172 -2.49 6.68 11.26
N LEU A 173 -2.35 7.89 11.79
CA LEU A 173 -1.54 8.17 12.98
C LEU A 173 -2.29 7.89 14.31
N GLY A 174 -3.58 7.52 14.25
CA GLY A 174 -4.40 7.29 15.44
C GLY A 174 -4.70 8.56 16.24
N ILE A 175 -4.81 9.73 15.57
CA ILE A 175 -5.07 11.03 16.19
C ILE A 175 -6.21 11.76 15.48
N THR A 176 -6.68 12.85 16.07
CA THR A 176 -7.67 13.73 15.42
C THR A 176 -7.01 14.70 14.43
N THR A 177 -7.78 15.21 13.47
CA THR A 177 -7.31 16.24 12.54
C THR A 177 -6.86 17.52 13.23
N VAL A 178 -7.53 17.89 14.33
CA VAL A 178 -7.14 19.05 15.16
C VAL A 178 -5.77 18.80 15.81
N HIS A 179 -5.54 17.58 16.33
CA HIS A 179 -4.24 17.22 16.89
C HIS A 179 -3.14 17.25 15.82
N LEU A 180 -3.40 16.69 14.64
CA LEU A 180 -2.46 16.74 13.52
C LEU A 180 -2.11 18.18 13.12
N SER A 181 -3.08 19.07 13.04
CA SER A 181 -2.85 20.50 12.76
C SER A 181 -1.91 21.14 13.78
N ARG A 182 -2.14 20.88 15.09
CA ARG A 182 -1.26 21.39 16.16
C ARG A 182 0.15 20.83 16.09
N LEU A 183 0.31 19.53 15.72
CA LEU A 183 1.63 18.91 15.52
C LEU A 183 2.39 19.57 14.38
N LYS A 184 1.72 19.85 13.27
CA LYS A 184 2.32 20.56 12.12
C LYS A 184 2.86 21.93 12.54
N SER A 185 2.06 22.74 13.24
CA SER A 185 2.48 24.06 13.72
C SER A 185 3.69 23.99 14.65
N LYS A 186 3.70 23.04 15.59
CA LYS A 186 4.84 22.85 16.51
C LYS A 186 6.12 22.43 15.80
N LEU A 187 6.06 21.61 14.76
CA LEU A 187 7.25 21.19 14.01
C LEU A 187 7.79 22.33 13.15
N VAL A 188 6.93 23.12 12.52
CA VAL A 188 7.35 24.29 11.75
C VAL A 188 8.08 25.30 12.65
N ASN A 189 7.52 25.62 13.82
CA ASN A 189 8.15 26.53 14.77
C ASN A 189 9.51 26.02 15.26
N LYS A 190 9.65 24.71 15.53
CA LYS A 190 10.96 24.11 15.89
C LYS A 190 12.04 24.21 14.80
N ILE A 191 11.63 24.26 13.53
CA ILE A 191 12.55 24.41 12.41
C ILE A 191 12.96 25.88 12.26
N VAL A 192 12.01 26.81 12.47
CA VAL A 192 12.24 28.27 12.38
C VAL A 192 13.07 28.78 13.58
N ASP A 193 12.87 28.20 14.77
CA ASP A 193 13.58 28.58 16.00
C ASP A 193 14.97 27.94 16.17
N LYS A 194 15.47 27.16 15.20
CA LYS A 194 16.88 26.77 15.13
C LYS A 194 17.65 27.83 14.36
N PRO A 195 18.36 28.78 15.03
CA PRO A 195 19.24 29.67 14.33
C PRO A 195 20.36 28.86 13.67
N ASN A 196 20.70 29.23 12.42
CA ASN A 196 21.87 28.72 11.71
C ASN A 196 23.10 28.78 12.63
N LEU A 197 23.49 27.63 13.18
CA LEU A 197 24.83 27.46 13.74
C LEU A 197 25.73 27.14 12.55
N ASN A 198 26.36 28.22 12.03
CA ASN A 198 27.53 28.13 11.17
C ASN A 198 28.69 27.47 11.90
#